data_344bcbf153c534ce3b72511bf6cf1b1f
#
_entry.id   344bcbf153c534ce3b72511bf6cf1b1f
#
_cell.length_a   1.000
_cell.length_b   1.000
_cell.length_c   1.000
_cell.angle_alpha   90.00
_cell.angle_beta   90.00
_cell.angle_gamma   90.00
#
_symmetry.space_group_name_H-M   'P 1'
#
loop_
_entity.id
_entity.type
_entity.pdbx_description
1 polymer ?
#
loop_
_entity_poly.entity_id
_entity_poly.type
_entity_poly.pdbx_seq_one_letter_code
_entity_poly.pdbx_strand_id
1 'polypeptide(L)'
;KDFFDYGWNADSYCHRIYAGKEKEHDLPVTITTWQSVYKLPRSFFVDYDVVIGDEAHLFKSKSLISIMSKLECAKHRFGFTGTLDGTQTHKWVLEGLFGPSYKVTKTDELIKQGHLSQLDIQCLVLKHPPQKFEVYNDEIEYLITHEQRNKFIKNLALDLKGNSLILYSRVEAHGAVLYD
;
A
#
# COMPACT_ATOMS: atom_id res chain seq x y z
N LYS A 1 1.07 17.58 -9.26
CA LYS A 1 0.46 17.80 -10.58
C LYS A 1 -1.03 18.12 -10.42
N ASP A 2 -1.82 17.23 -9.85
CA ASP A 2 -3.28 17.35 -9.76
C ASP A 2 -3.74 18.60 -8.99
N PHE A 3 -3.07 18.96 -7.90
CA PHE A 3 -3.38 20.19 -7.16
C PHE A 3 -3.08 21.45 -8.00
N PHE A 4 -2.06 21.40 -8.83
CA PHE A 4 -1.73 22.50 -9.73
C PHE A 4 -2.82 22.70 -10.81
N ASP A 5 -3.38 21.60 -11.30
CA ASP A 5 -4.48 21.63 -12.27
C ASP A 5 -5.77 22.24 -11.66
N TYR A 6 -5.91 22.22 -10.33
CA TYR A 6 -6.96 22.94 -9.57
C TYR A 6 -6.52 24.37 -9.16
N GLY A 7 -5.45 24.91 -9.70
CA GLY A 7 -4.95 26.26 -9.39
C GLY A 7 -4.25 26.39 -8.03
N TRP A 8 -3.89 25.25 -7.38
CA TRP A 8 -3.20 25.25 -6.10
C TRP A 8 -1.74 24.82 -6.24
N ASN A 9 -0.81 25.72 -5.91
CA ASN A 9 0.62 25.42 -5.96
C ASN A 9 1.06 24.67 -4.70
N ALA A 10 1.02 23.35 -4.74
CA ALA A 10 1.41 22.51 -3.63
C ALA A 10 2.87 22.72 -3.17
N ASP A 11 3.79 23.06 -4.07
CA ASP A 11 5.20 23.25 -3.74
C ASP A 11 5.45 24.48 -2.85
N SER A 12 4.53 25.44 -2.82
CA SER A 12 4.58 26.59 -1.91
C SER A 12 4.19 26.27 -0.46
N TYR A 13 3.55 25.12 -0.22
CA TYR A 13 3.02 24.73 1.10
C TYR A 13 3.53 23.39 1.58
N CYS A 14 4.01 22.53 0.67
CA CYS A 14 4.34 21.16 0.97
C CYS A 14 5.82 20.86 0.82
N HIS A 15 6.43 20.38 1.88
CA HIS A 15 7.77 19.78 1.82
C HIS A 15 7.65 18.25 1.73
N ARG A 16 8.50 17.65 0.89
CA ARG A 16 8.50 16.19 0.65
C ARG A 16 9.78 15.57 1.21
N ILE A 17 9.59 14.69 2.21
CA ILE A 17 10.71 13.93 2.81
C ILE A 17 10.69 12.49 2.29
N TYR A 18 11.70 12.12 1.51
CA TYR A 18 11.96 10.75 1.07
C TYR A 18 13.48 10.51 1.00
N ALA A 19 13.93 9.32 0.62
CA ALA A 19 15.35 8.95 0.66
C ALA A 19 16.27 10.02 0.09
N GLY A 20 17.22 10.50 0.91
CA GLY A 20 18.22 11.51 0.52
C GLY A 20 17.75 12.97 0.53
N LYS A 21 16.50 13.24 0.90
CA LYS A 21 16.00 14.62 1.01
C LYS A 21 16.18 15.20 2.42
N GLU A 22 16.31 16.52 2.46
CA GLU A 22 16.39 17.30 3.70
C GLU A 22 15.13 17.12 4.55
N LYS A 23 15.30 17.09 5.87
CA LYS A 23 14.23 16.82 6.82
C LYS A 23 13.74 18.09 7.52
N GLU A 24 14.59 19.12 7.60
CA GLU A 24 14.24 20.39 8.20
C GLU A 24 13.67 21.34 7.17
N HIS A 25 12.58 21.99 7.47
CA HIS A 25 11.88 22.94 6.60
C HIS A 25 10.89 23.78 7.39
N ASP A 26 10.52 24.94 6.85
CA ASP A 26 9.56 25.90 7.44
C ASP A 26 8.16 25.83 6.79
N LEU A 27 7.93 24.87 5.86
CA LEU A 27 6.64 24.75 5.18
C LEU A 27 5.60 24.07 6.06
N PRO A 28 4.33 24.50 6.02
CA PRO A 28 3.29 24.04 6.95
C PRO A 28 2.87 22.56 6.74
N VAL A 29 3.14 21.98 5.59
CA VAL A 29 2.74 20.61 5.27
C VAL A 29 3.96 19.73 4.97
N THR A 30 4.09 18.63 5.67
CA THR A 30 5.11 17.60 5.39
C THR A 30 4.47 16.38 4.78
N ILE A 31 4.94 15.98 3.60
CA ILE A 31 4.56 14.73 2.96
C ILE A 31 5.76 13.78 3.05
N THR A 32 5.58 12.63 3.68
CA THR A 32 6.69 11.71 3.94
C THR A 32 6.28 10.26 3.87
N THR A 33 7.26 9.39 3.60
CA THR A 33 7.12 7.95 3.85
C THR A 33 7.55 7.62 5.27
N TRP A 34 6.91 6.65 5.89
CA TRP A 34 7.22 6.26 7.27
C TRP A 34 8.70 5.84 7.44
N GLN A 35 9.30 5.22 6.41
CA GLN A 35 10.70 4.78 6.41
C GLN A 35 11.67 5.95 6.61
N SER A 36 11.31 7.12 6.10
CA SER A 36 12.16 8.31 6.17
C SER A 36 12.18 8.97 7.54
N VAL A 37 11.13 8.78 8.34
CA VAL A 37 10.94 9.55 9.59
C VAL A 37 10.84 8.70 10.86
N TYR A 38 10.62 7.38 10.81
CA TYR A 38 10.34 6.57 12.00
C TYR A 38 11.50 6.58 13.04
N LYS A 39 12.75 6.77 12.60
CA LYS A 39 13.93 6.87 13.47
C LYS A 39 14.18 8.28 14.01
N LEU A 40 13.47 9.30 13.55
CA LEU A 40 13.67 10.67 13.99
C LEU A 40 13.27 10.84 15.47
N PRO A 41 13.90 11.78 16.19
CA PRO A 41 13.59 12.06 17.59
C PRO A 41 12.18 12.69 17.72
N ARG A 42 11.65 12.68 18.94
CA ARG A 42 10.34 13.31 19.25
C ARG A 42 10.28 14.78 18.87
N SER A 43 11.39 15.51 19.02
CA SER A 43 11.49 16.94 18.67
C SER A 43 11.08 17.24 17.24
N PHE A 44 11.27 16.30 16.30
CA PHE A 44 10.80 16.45 14.93
C PHE A 44 9.28 16.47 14.80
N PHE A 45 8.57 15.86 15.74
CA PHE A 45 7.12 15.63 15.65
C PHE A 45 6.29 16.61 16.48
N VAL A 46 6.90 17.49 17.29
CA VAL A 46 6.19 18.34 18.27
C VAL A 46 5.37 19.47 17.63
N ASP A 47 5.76 19.93 16.45
CA ASP A 47 5.14 21.07 15.77
C ASP A 47 3.97 20.67 14.86
N TYR A 48 3.62 19.37 14.78
CA TYR A 48 2.51 18.91 13.96
C TYR A 48 1.23 18.82 14.77
N ASP A 49 0.26 19.67 14.44
CA ASP A 49 -1.09 19.65 15.02
C ASP A 49 -2.01 18.61 14.37
N VAL A 50 -1.73 18.26 13.12
CA VAL A 50 -2.55 17.36 12.30
C VAL A 50 -1.69 16.25 11.72
N VAL A 51 -2.18 15.01 11.76
CA VAL A 51 -1.60 13.88 11.06
C VAL A 51 -2.65 13.20 10.18
N ILE A 52 -2.24 12.91 8.96
CA ILE A 52 -3.04 12.16 7.99
C ILE A 52 -2.26 10.90 7.61
N GLY A 53 -2.82 9.74 7.90
CA GLY A 53 -2.27 8.44 7.52
C GLY A 53 -3.02 7.87 6.34
N ASP A 54 -2.33 7.74 5.21
CA ASP A 54 -2.82 6.96 4.08
C ASP A 54 -2.50 5.49 4.28
N GLU A 55 -3.29 4.60 3.70
CA GLU A 55 -3.25 3.16 3.94
C GLU A 55 -3.23 2.82 5.45
N ALA A 56 -4.16 3.42 6.18
CA ALA A 56 -4.21 3.36 7.65
C ALA A 56 -4.20 1.92 8.21
N HIS A 57 -4.63 0.92 7.45
CA HIS A 57 -4.56 -0.49 7.83
C HIS A 57 -3.13 -1.00 8.10
N LEU A 58 -2.10 -0.30 7.61
CA LEU A 58 -0.69 -0.62 7.86
C LEU A 58 -0.20 -0.14 9.24
N PHE A 59 -0.96 0.74 9.93
CA PHE A 59 -0.56 1.33 11.22
C PHE A 59 -0.58 0.35 12.41
N LYS A 60 -0.74 -0.92 12.14
CA LYS A 60 -0.47 -2.03 13.08
C LYS A 60 1.02 -2.35 13.23
N SER A 61 1.89 -1.85 12.36
CA SER A 61 3.33 -2.09 12.42
C SER A 61 3.99 -1.28 13.55
N LYS A 62 5.01 -1.86 14.20
CA LYS A 62 5.74 -1.21 15.30
C LYS A 62 6.30 0.17 14.91
N SER A 63 6.78 0.32 13.69
CA SER A 63 7.36 1.58 13.19
C SER A 63 6.32 2.69 13.10
N LEU A 64 5.14 2.40 12.54
CA LEU A 64 4.05 3.36 12.43
C LEU A 64 3.42 3.70 13.77
N ILE A 65 3.23 2.72 14.65
CA ILE A 65 2.82 2.95 16.05
C ILE A 65 3.82 3.87 16.76
N SER A 66 5.13 3.66 16.56
CA SER A 66 6.17 4.51 17.14
C SER A 66 6.11 5.95 16.61
N ILE A 67 5.81 6.18 15.35
CA ILE A 67 5.59 7.52 14.81
C ILE A 67 4.39 8.17 15.50
N MET A 68 3.25 7.47 15.54
CA MET A 68 2.03 7.97 16.17
C MET A 68 2.19 8.30 17.65
N SER A 69 3.04 7.55 18.37
CA SER A 69 3.35 7.83 19.77
C SER A 69 4.27 9.05 19.97
N LYS A 70 5.02 9.46 18.94
CA LYS A 70 5.84 10.68 18.96
C LYS A 70 5.06 11.94 18.60
N LEU A 71 3.94 11.80 17.91
CA LEU A 71 3.02 12.89 17.52
C LEU A 71 2.11 13.27 18.70
N GLU A 72 2.69 13.57 19.86
CA GLU A 72 1.94 13.85 21.10
C GLU A 72 1.08 15.14 21.00
N CYS A 73 1.56 16.13 20.26
CA CYS A 73 0.90 17.41 20.06
C CYS A 73 -0.20 17.36 18.97
N ALA A 74 -0.23 16.32 18.14
CA ALA A 74 -1.21 16.20 17.07
C ALA A 74 -2.62 15.98 17.63
N LYS A 75 -3.43 17.05 17.61
CA LYS A 75 -4.81 17.08 18.09
C LYS A 75 -5.77 16.40 17.14
N HIS A 76 -5.47 16.46 15.85
CA HIS A 76 -6.30 15.90 14.77
C HIS A 76 -5.58 14.76 14.09
N ARG A 77 -6.19 13.58 14.10
CA ARG A 77 -5.61 12.37 13.55
C ARG A 77 -6.60 11.71 12.60
N PHE A 78 -6.24 11.63 11.32
CA PHE A 78 -7.09 11.04 10.28
C PHE A 78 -6.37 9.85 9.65
N GLY A 79 -7.05 8.73 9.56
CA GLY A 79 -6.58 7.55 8.87
C GLY A 79 -7.52 7.19 7.73
N PHE A 80 -6.99 7.05 6.51
CA PHE A 80 -7.75 6.63 5.33
C PHE A 80 -7.29 5.26 4.87
N THR A 81 -8.23 4.40 4.53
CA THR A 81 -7.94 3.09 3.93
C THR A 81 -9.12 2.58 3.13
N GLY A 82 -8.84 1.94 2.00
CA GLY A 82 -9.85 1.24 1.21
C GLY A 82 -10.19 -0.15 1.75
N THR A 83 -9.34 -0.71 2.61
CA THR A 83 -9.47 -2.09 3.12
C THR A 83 -9.19 -2.14 4.61
N LEU A 84 -10.13 -2.70 5.39
CA LEU A 84 -9.86 -3.14 6.76
C LEU A 84 -9.84 -4.66 6.74
N ASP A 85 -8.73 -5.28 7.20
CA ASP A 85 -8.74 -6.71 7.47
C ASP A 85 -9.71 -6.95 8.62
N GLY A 86 -10.67 -7.78 8.50
CA GLY A 86 -11.76 -7.96 9.45
C GLY A 86 -11.38 -8.43 10.86
N THR A 87 -10.10 -8.33 11.27
CA THR A 87 -9.66 -8.73 12.61
C THR A 87 -9.95 -7.64 13.64
N GLN A 88 -10.69 -7.99 14.70
CA GLN A 88 -11.09 -7.10 15.76
C GLN A 88 -9.89 -6.42 16.45
N THR A 89 -8.80 -7.13 16.64
CA THR A 89 -7.58 -6.58 17.27
C THR A 89 -6.97 -5.44 16.45
N HIS A 90 -6.92 -5.56 15.13
CA HIS A 90 -6.43 -4.49 14.26
C HIS A 90 -7.35 -3.27 14.28
N LYS A 91 -8.64 -3.48 14.32
CA LYS A 91 -9.62 -2.40 14.45
C LYS A 91 -9.37 -1.59 15.72
N TRP A 92 -9.17 -2.23 16.87
CA TRP A 92 -8.90 -1.54 18.13
C TRP A 92 -7.59 -0.76 18.11
N VAL A 93 -6.53 -1.28 17.48
CA VAL A 93 -5.28 -0.53 17.32
C VAL A 93 -5.51 0.74 16.50
N LEU A 94 -6.21 0.62 15.39
CA LEU A 94 -6.51 1.77 14.52
C LEU A 94 -7.41 2.79 15.21
N GLU A 95 -8.45 2.34 15.92
CA GLU A 95 -9.33 3.20 16.71
C GLU A 95 -8.59 3.89 17.87
N GLY A 96 -7.60 3.23 18.47
CA GLY A 96 -6.73 3.84 19.48
C GLY A 96 -5.80 4.91 18.91
N LEU A 97 -5.43 4.83 17.65
CA LEU A 97 -4.53 5.79 16.99
C LEU A 97 -5.27 6.96 16.34
N PHE A 98 -6.42 6.71 15.73
CA PHE A 98 -7.14 7.66 14.88
C PHE A 98 -8.56 8.00 15.37
N GLY A 99 -9.08 7.24 16.34
CA GLY A 99 -10.47 7.36 16.77
C GLY A 99 -11.43 6.41 16.04
N PRO A 100 -12.73 6.54 16.22
CA PRO A 100 -13.74 5.63 15.67
C PRO A 100 -13.65 5.50 14.15
N SER A 101 -13.80 4.28 13.64
CA SER A 101 -13.78 4.03 12.20
C SER A 101 -15.17 4.16 11.59
N TYR A 102 -15.25 4.88 10.48
CA TYR A 102 -16.48 5.11 9.72
C TYR A 102 -16.32 4.54 8.32
N LYS A 103 -17.33 3.80 7.88
CA LYS A 103 -17.41 3.36 6.49
C LYS A 103 -18.16 4.42 5.68
N VAL A 104 -17.43 5.12 4.82
CA VAL A 104 -17.98 6.24 4.02
C VAL A 104 -18.85 5.74 2.88
N THR A 105 -18.43 4.65 2.19
CA THR A 105 -19.15 4.10 1.04
C THR A 105 -18.84 2.61 0.85
N LYS A 106 -19.61 1.96 0.00
CA LYS A 106 -19.38 0.58 -0.41
C LYS A 106 -18.88 0.53 -1.84
N THR A 107 -18.02 -0.43 -2.14
CA THR A 107 -17.48 -0.65 -3.50
C THR A 107 -18.59 -0.81 -4.54
N ASP A 108 -19.63 -1.57 -4.21
CA ASP A 108 -20.77 -1.80 -5.10
C ASP A 108 -21.54 -0.51 -5.44
N GLU A 109 -21.63 0.43 -4.50
CA GLU A 109 -22.26 1.73 -4.70
C GLU A 109 -21.42 2.59 -5.65
N LEU A 110 -20.09 2.58 -5.47
CA LEU A 110 -19.18 3.32 -6.35
C LEU A 110 -19.17 2.75 -7.77
N ILE A 111 -19.27 1.43 -7.93
CA ILE A 111 -19.41 0.79 -9.25
C ILE A 111 -20.72 1.20 -9.91
N LYS A 112 -21.85 1.15 -9.17
CA LYS A 112 -23.16 1.56 -9.69
C LYS A 112 -23.22 3.03 -10.10
N GLN A 113 -22.48 3.89 -9.40
CA GLN A 113 -22.38 5.32 -9.69
C GLN A 113 -21.35 5.64 -10.80
N GLY A 114 -20.66 4.64 -11.34
CA GLY A 114 -19.65 4.83 -12.39
C GLY A 114 -18.32 5.43 -11.91
N HIS A 115 -18.11 5.52 -10.59
CA HIS A 115 -16.83 5.98 -10.02
C HIS A 115 -15.75 4.90 -10.02
N LEU A 116 -16.14 3.63 -10.04
CA LEU A 116 -15.23 2.49 -10.17
C LEU A 116 -15.66 1.63 -11.37
N SER A 117 -14.67 1.06 -12.04
CA SER A 117 -14.88 0.09 -13.10
C SER A 117 -15.47 -1.20 -12.54
N GLN A 118 -16.27 -1.87 -13.37
CA GLN A 118 -16.70 -3.23 -13.06
C GLN A 118 -15.49 -4.15 -13.01
N LEU A 119 -15.42 -4.99 -11.97
CA LEU A 119 -14.36 -5.96 -11.78
C LEU A 119 -14.93 -7.37 -11.83
N ASP A 120 -14.39 -8.18 -12.74
CA ASP A 120 -14.70 -9.59 -12.86
C ASP A 120 -13.47 -10.41 -12.47
N ILE A 121 -13.58 -11.27 -11.47
CA ILE A 121 -12.46 -12.04 -10.94
C ILE A 121 -12.64 -13.51 -11.33
N GLN A 122 -11.71 -14.03 -12.13
CA GLN A 122 -11.65 -15.44 -12.48
C GLN A 122 -10.44 -16.10 -11.82
N CYS A 123 -10.69 -17.07 -10.95
CA CYS A 123 -9.64 -17.84 -10.28
C CYS A 123 -9.32 -19.11 -11.10
N LEU A 124 -8.14 -19.15 -11.72
CA LEU A 124 -7.66 -20.32 -12.43
C LEU A 124 -6.81 -21.19 -11.52
N VAL A 125 -7.26 -22.41 -11.26
CA VAL A 125 -6.55 -23.37 -10.40
C VAL A 125 -5.75 -24.33 -11.26
N LEU A 126 -4.43 -24.18 -11.24
CA LEU A 126 -3.51 -25.12 -11.90
C LEU A 126 -3.22 -26.29 -10.95
N LYS A 127 -3.56 -27.50 -11.40
CA LYS A 127 -3.28 -28.74 -10.66
C LYS A 127 -1.92 -29.28 -11.07
N HIS A 128 -1.09 -29.60 -10.10
CA HIS A 128 0.19 -30.29 -10.27
C HIS A 128 0.32 -31.42 -9.24
N PRO A 129 1.23 -32.38 -9.45
CA PRO A 129 1.48 -33.42 -8.45
C PRO A 129 1.86 -32.79 -7.10
N PRO A 130 1.34 -33.35 -5.98
CA PRO A 130 1.65 -32.81 -4.67
C PRO A 130 3.15 -32.93 -4.37
N GLN A 131 3.75 -31.82 -3.93
CA GLN A 131 5.11 -31.78 -3.45
C GLN A 131 5.11 -31.25 -2.02
N LYS A 132 6.07 -31.73 -1.22
CA LYS A 132 6.26 -31.26 0.16
C LYS A 132 7.56 -30.48 0.24
N PHE A 133 7.48 -29.29 0.80
CA PHE A 133 8.61 -28.42 1.06
C PHE A 133 8.71 -28.19 2.57
N GLU A 134 9.92 -28.26 3.11
CA GLU A 134 10.20 -27.96 4.53
C GLU A 134 10.43 -26.45 4.72
N VAL A 135 10.92 -25.79 3.69
CA VAL A 135 11.27 -24.37 3.71
C VAL A 135 10.40 -23.60 2.71
N TYR A 136 9.79 -22.52 3.17
CA TYR A 136 8.94 -21.66 2.33
C TYR A 136 9.63 -21.12 1.08
N ASN A 137 10.92 -20.79 1.17
CA ASN A 137 11.67 -20.29 0.02
C ASN A 137 11.82 -21.33 -1.09
N ASP A 138 11.97 -22.60 -0.75
CA ASP A 138 12.08 -23.69 -1.74
C ASP A 138 10.75 -23.89 -2.47
N GLU A 139 9.62 -23.76 -1.76
CA GLU A 139 8.30 -23.77 -2.38
C GLU A 139 8.12 -22.62 -3.36
N ILE A 140 8.52 -21.41 -2.97
CA ILE A 140 8.45 -20.24 -3.86
C ILE A 140 9.35 -20.42 -5.08
N GLU A 141 10.57 -20.91 -4.89
CA GLU A 141 11.51 -21.15 -6.00
C GLU A 141 10.94 -22.18 -6.97
N TYR A 142 10.39 -23.28 -6.47
CA TYR A 142 9.69 -24.26 -7.30
C TYR A 142 8.56 -23.63 -8.11
N LEU A 143 7.73 -22.80 -7.49
CA LEU A 143 6.59 -22.18 -8.15
C LEU A 143 7.01 -21.20 -9.26
N ILE A 144 8.03 -20.36 -9.02
CA ILE A 144 8.49 -19.37 -9.99
C ILE A 144 9.30 -19.97 -11.14
N THR A 145 9.96 -21.12 -10.92
CA THR A 145 10.74 -21.83 -11.95
C THR A 145 9.92 -22.91 -12.67
N HIS A 146 8.68 -23.17 -12.26
CA HIS A 146 7.86 -24.22 -12.83
C HIS A 146 7.50 -23.93 -14.30
N GLU A 147 8.15 -24.59 -15.22
CA GLU A 147 8.11 -24.33 -16.65
C GLU A 147 6.69 -24.37 -17.24
N GLN A 148 5.93 -25.42 -16.94
CA GLN A 148 4.56 -25.56 -17.46
C GLN A 148 3.62 -24.48 -16.94
N ARG A 149 3.79 -24.07 -15.66
CA ARG A 149 3.03 -22.96 -15.08
C ARG A 149 3.36 -21.65 -15.77
N ASN A 150 4.63 -21.36 -15.98
CA ASN A 150 5.08 -20.13 -16.63
C ASN A 150 4.61 -20.07 -18.09
N LYS A 151 4.70 -21.19 -18.81
CA LYS A 151 4.17 -21.32 -20.18
C LYS A 151 2.65 -21.08 -20.23
N PHE A 152 1.90 -21.61 -19.25
CA PHE A 152 0.47 -21.36 -19.15
C PHE A 152 0.17 -19.87 -18.94
N ILE A 153 0.88 -19.18 -18.02
CA ILE A 153 0.70 -17.76 -17.77
C ILE A 153 1.00 -16.91 -19.02
N LYS A 154 2.08 -17.22 -19.73
CA LYS A 154 2.46 -16.57 -20.99
C LYS A 154 1.38 -16.74 -22.06
N ASN A 155 0.94 -17.97 -22.28
CA ASN A 155 -0.10 -18.25 -23.27
C ASN A 155 -1.42 -17.54 -22.91
N LEU A 156 -1.82 -17.55 -21.64
CA LEU A 156 -2.99 -16.84 -21.19
C LEU A 156 -2.89 -15.33 -21.45
N ALA A 157 -1.74 -14.73 -21.17
CA ALA A 157 -1.52 -13.30 -21.40
C ALA A 157 -1.58 -12.95 -22.89
N LEU A 158 -1.10 -13.83 -23.77
CA LEU A 158 -1.16 -13.65 -25.23
C LEU A 158 -2.56 -13.85 -25.80
N ASP A 159 -3.36 -14.71 -25.19
CA ASP A 159 -4.73 -14.99 -25.62
C ASP A 159 -5.73 -13.89 -25.18
N LEU A 160 -5.40 -13.12 -24.14
CA LEU A 160 -6.25 -12.03 -23.67
C LEU A 160 -6.29 -10.89 -24.69
N LYS A 161 -7.50 -10.43 -24.99
CA LYS A 161 -7.69 -9.25 -25.85
C LYS A 161 -7.56 -7.97 -25.03
N GLY A 162 -6.81 -7.02 -25.56
CA GLY A 162 -6.60 -5.71 -24.92
C GLY A 162 -5.30 -5.65 -24.10
N ASN A 163 -5.24 -4.68 -23.19
CA ASN A 163 -4.05 -4.48 -22.36
C ASN A 163 -4.02 -5.50 -21.22
N SER A 164 -2.94 -6.24 -21.11
CA SER A 164 -2.72 -7.23 -20.04
C SER A 164 -1.61 -6.77 -19.10
N LEU A 165 -1.81 -6.96 -17.79
CA LEU A 165 -0.82 -6.67 -16.77
C LEU A 165 -0.54 -7.94 -15.97
N ILE A 166 0.71 -8.39 -15.98
CA ILE A 166 1.16 -9.52 -15.16
C ILE A 166 1.87 -8.97 -13.93
N LEU A 167 1.36 -9.31 -12.74
CA LEU A 167 1.97 -8.94 -11.47
C LEU A 167 2.85 -10.07 -10.95
N TYR A 168 4.08 -9.74 -10.59
CA TYR A 168 5.05 -10.67 -10.01
C TYR A 168 5.87 -9.99 -8.90
N SER A 169 6.43 -10.76 -7.98
CA SER A 169 7.19 -10.22 -6.83
C SER A 169 8.70 -10.26 -7.01
N ARG A 170 9.22 -11.11 -7.92
CA ARG A 170 10.67 -11.28 -8.17
C ARG A 170 10.98 -10.93 -9.62
N VAL A 171 11.67 -9.81 -9.83
CA VAL A 171 11.92 -9.25 -11.16
C VAL A 171 12.76 -10.22 -12.01
N GLU A 172 13.97 -10.53 -11.58
CA GLU A 172 14.91 -11.35 -12.35
C GLU A 172 14.52 -12.84 -12.39
N ALA A 173 14.14 -13.39 -11.22
CA ALA A 173 13.87 -14.82 -11.12
C ALA A 173 12.52 -15.26 -11.70
N HIS A 174 11.55 -14.36 -11.87
CA HIS A 174 10.23 -14.68 -12.37
C HIS A 174 9.75 -13.72 -13.47
N GLY A 175 9.88 -12.40 -13.26
CA GLY A 175 9.44 -11.41 -14.23
C GLY A 175 10.14 -11.53 -15.56
N ALA A 176 11.47 -11.67 -15.58
CA ALA A 176 12.24 -11.89 -16.80
C ALA A 176 11.81 -13.18 -17.53
N VAL A 177 11.65 -14.28 -16.79
CA VAL A 177 11.17 -15.56 -17.35
C VAL A 177 9.79 -15.46 -17.98
N LEU A 178 8.91 -14.61 -17.47
CA LEU A 178 7.57 -14.39 -18.04
C LEU A 178 7.59 -13.42 -19.23
N TYR A 179 8.59 -12.56 -19.33
CA TYR A 179 8.74 -11.59 -20.42
C TYR A 179 9.32 -12.22 -21.70
N ASP A 180 10.33 -13.08 -21.56
CA ASP A 180 10.96 -13.81 -22.67
C ASP A 180 10.01 -14.84 -23.32
#